data_e6cf7414d3d7fc44104505e35df114fc
#
_entry.id   e6cf7414d3d7fc44104505e35df114fc
#
_cell.length_a   1.000
_cell.length_b   1.000
_cell.length_c   1.000
_cell.angle_alpha   90.00
_cell.angle_beta   90.00
_cell.angle_gamma   90.00
#
_symmetry.space_group_name_H-M   'P 1'
#
loop_
_entity.id
_entity.type
_entity.pdbx_description
1 polymer ?
#
loop_
_entity_poly.entity_id
_entity_poly.type
_entity_poly.pdbx_seq_one_letter_code
_entity_poly.pdbx_strand_id
1 'polypeptide(L)'
;GAGLLSSGKIDFEGGNTTIGLIAAGLSVFFYGGYIVGVRKSRAVQIPSTALTCYVMGLGALFFIIGGYLTGGIRLANDTHTWLNILGLALPATAISNITLVKAIKYIEPTLTSIFGALEPLTAVVIGCLIFNESFTPASAIGMALIITAVTVVVVHEKKKESQS
;
A
#
# COMPACT_ATOMS: atom_id res chain seq x y z
N GLY A 1 -6.63 -11.73 -3.70
CA GLY A 1 -6.89 -10.80 -4.83
C GLY A 1 -5.59 -10.16 -5.32
N ALA A 2 -4.87 -9.43 -4.48
CA ALA A 2 -3.63 -8.73 -4.88
C ALA A 2 -2.54 -9.66 -5.41
N GLY A 3 -2.37 -10.85 -4.83
CA GLY A 3 -1.41 -11.84 -5.31
C GLY A 3 -1.70 -12.34 -6.73
N LEU A 4 -2.98 -12.45 -7.11
CA LEU A 4 -3.39 -12.83 -8.47
C LEU A 4 -3.21 -11.69 -9.46
N LEU A 5 -3.38 -10.43 -9.04
CA LEU A 5 -3.12 -9.26 -9.90
C LEU A 5 -1.64 -9.17 -10.28
N SER A 6 -0.74 -9.55 -9.39
CA SER A 6 0.71 -9.55 -9.67
C SER A 6 1.17 -10.77 -10.48
N SER A 7 0.42 -11.87 -10.46
CA SER A 7 0.83 -13.13 -11.10
C SER A 7 0.90 -13.09 -12.64
N GLY A 8 0.22 -12.13 -13.27
CA GLY A 8 0.17 -12.01 -14.74
C GLY A 8 1.36 -11.32 -15.40
N LYS A 9 2.33 -10.79 -14.63
CA LYS A 9 3.46 -9.99 -15.14
C LYS A 9 4.82 -10.38 -14.57
N ILE A 10 4.94 -11.57 -13.98
CA ILE A 10 6.19 -11.95 -13.34
C ILE A 10 7.06 -12.74 -14.32
N ASP A 11 7.58 -12.05 -15.30
CA ASP A 11 8.89 -12.38 -15.91
C ASP A 11 9.95 -11.52 -15.22
N PHE A 12 10.27 -11.89 -13.99
CA PHE A 12 11.47 -11.39 -13.33
C PHE A 12 12.65 -12.25 -13.76
N GLU A 13 13.36 -11.86 -14.80
CA GLU A 13 14.70 -12.36 -15.04
C GLU A 13 15.54 -12.08 -13.79
N GLY A 14 15.81 -13.10 -12.99
CA GLY A 14 16.75 -13.07 -11.87
C GLY A 14 16.21 -12.92 -10.44
N GLY A 15 14.90 -12.83 -10.21
CA GLY A 15 14.32 -12.75 -8.86
C GLY A 15 13.74 -14.08 -8.37
N ASN A 16 13.88 -14.39 -7.07
CA ASN A 16 13.19 -15.52 -6.47
C ASN A 16 11.73 -15.17 -6.17
N THR A 17 10.83 -15.47 -7.09
CA THR A 17 9.39 -15.17 -7.05
C THR A 17 8.74 -15.65 -5.74
N THR A 18 9.17 -16.80 -5.21
CA THR A 18 8.63 -17.37 -3.97
C THR A 18 8.96 -16.48 -2.77
N ILE A 19 10.19 -15.97 -2.69
CA ILE A 19 10.60 -15.04 -1.62
C ILE A 19 9.80 -13.73 -1.72
N GLY A 20 9.61 -13.21 -2.94
CA GLY A 20 8.80 -12.01 -3.17
C GLY A 20 7.34 -12.18 -2.73
N LEU A 21 6.73 -13.33 -3.02
CA LEU A 21 5.36 -13.65 -2.59
C LEU A 21 5.24 -13.79 -1.08
N ILE A 22 6.21 -14.44 -0.42
CA ILE A 22 6.26 -14.54 1.05
C ILE A 22 6.42 -13.17 1.67
N ALA A 23 7.34 -12.35 1.16
CA ALA A 23 7.54 -10.98 1.65
C ALA A 23 6.29 -10.11 1.47
N ALA A 24 5.60 -10.20 0.33
CA ALA A 24 4.34 -9.53 0.09
C ALA A 24 3.24 -10.00 1.06
N GLY A 25 3.14 -11.30 1.32
CA GLY A 25 2.22 -11.86 2.31
C GLY A 25 2.49 -11.32 3.72
N LEU A 26 3.75 -11.31 4.15
CA LEU A 26 4.14 -10.76 5.46
C LEU A 26 3.83 -9.26 5.56
N SER A 27 4.01 -8.50 4.50
CA SER A 27 3.72 -7.06 4.50
C SER A 27 2.26 -6.75 4.81
N VAL A 28 1.32 -7.61 4.42
CA VAL A 28 -0.11 -7.47 4.73
C VAL A 28 -0.35 -7.51 6.24
N PHE A 29 0.30 -8.43 6.96
CA PHE A 29 0.17 -8.52 8.42
C PHE A 29 0.78 -7.30 9.12
N PHE A 30 1.95 -6.84 8.70
CA PHE A 30 2.58 -5.65 9.24
C PHE A 30 1.76 -4.38 8.95
N TYR A 31 1.20 -4.26 7.75
CA TYR A 31 0.35 -3.12 7.38
C TYR A 31 -0.96 -3.12 8.18
N GLY A 32 -1.63 -4.26 8.32
CA GLY A 32 -2.81 -4.40 9.16
C GLY A 32 -2.51 -4.10 10.63
N GLY A 33 -1.40 -4.62 11.16
CA GLY A 33 -0.91 -4.31 12.49
C GLY A 33 -0.61 -2.82 12.69
N TYR A 34 -0.06 -2.15 11.70
CA TYR A 34 0.16 -0.70 11.70
C TYR A 34 -1.14 0.09 11.82
N ILE A 35 -2.14 -0.21 10.98
CA ILE A 35 -3.45 0.47 11.00
C ILE A 35 -4.11 0.33 12.37
N VAL A 36 -4.22 -0.90 12.88
CA VAL A 36 -4.84 -1.17 14.18
C VAL A 36 -4.00 -0.59 15.32
N GLY A 37 -2.68 -0.71 15.24
CA GLY A 37 -1.73 -0.21 16.22
C GLY A 37 -1.81 1.30 16.38
N VAL A 38 -1.84 2.06 15.30
CA VAL A 38 -2.01 3.52 15.34
C VAL A 38 -3.32 3.91 16.03
N ARG A 39 -4.42 3.20 15.72
CA ARG A 39 -5.73 3.50 16.31
C ARG A 39 -5.82 3.19 17.80
N LYS A 40 -5.24 2.06 18.23
CA LYS A 40 -5.32 1.60 19.63
C LYS A 40 -4.25 2.18 20.56
N SER A 41 -3.20 2.79 20.01
CA SER A 41 -2.12 3.35 20.79
C SER A 41 -2.30 4.85 21.08
N ARG A 42 -1.46 5.38 21.97
CA ARG A 42 -1.37 6.84 22.21
C ARG A 42 -0.91 7.63 20.97
N ALA A 43 -0.51 6.97 19.89
CA ALA A 43 -0.16 7.58 18.61
C ALA A 43 -1.34 8.36 17.99
N VAL A 44 -2.59 8.02 18.36
CA VAL A 44 -3.77 8.83 17.97
C VAL A 44 -3.65 10.29 18.44
N GLN A 45 -3.00 10.55 19.57
CA GLN A 45 -2.85 11.90 20.15
C GLN A 45 -1.78 12.74 19.45
N ILE A 46 -0.84 12.10 18.73
CA ILE A 46 0.22 12.79 18.01
C ILE A 46 -0.36 13.43 16.73
N PRO A 47 0.01 14.66 16.34
CA PRO A 47 -0.40 15.24 15.06
C PRO A 47 -0.10 14.28 13.89
N SER A 48 -1.05 14.13 12.95
CA SER A 48 -0.91 13.16 11.85
C SER A 48 0.35 13.38 11.02
N THR A 49 0.70 14.65 10.79
CA THR A 49 1.93 15.03 10.07
C THR A 49 3.19 14.58 10.81
N ALA A 50 3.25 14.79 12.13
CA ALA A 50 4.38 14.38 12.95
C ALA A 50 4.50 12.83 12.97
N LEU A 51 3.39 12.13 13.16
CA LEU A 51 3.39 10.67 13.14
C LEU A 51 3.87 10.14 11.77
N THR A 52 3.40 10.73 10.68
CA THR A 52 3.87 10.38 9.33
C THR A 52 5.37 10.64 9.17
N CYS A 53 5.88 11.78 9.63
CA CYS A 53 7.31 12.07 9.61
C CYS A 53 8.14 11.02 10.36
N TYR A 54 7.71 10.61 11.55
CA TYR A 54 8.42 9.57 12.31
C TYR A 54 8.41 8.23 11.59
N VAL A 55 7.25 7.79 11.10
CA VAL A 55 7.11 6.51 10.40
C VAL A 55 7.94 6.49 9.12
N MET A 56 7.87 7.55 8.32
CA MET A 56 8.64 7.66 7.08
C MET A 56 10.13 7.84 7.34
N GLY A 57 10.52 8.61 8.36
CA GLY A 57 11.92 8.79 8.74
C GLY A 57 12.57 7.48 9.20
N LEU A 58 11.88 6.71 10.03
CA LEU A 58 12.35 5.38 10.44
C LEU A 58 12.42 4.42 9.25
N GLY A 59 11.42 4.44 8.37
CA GLY A 59 11.42 3.65 7.13
C GLY A 59 12.59 4.02 6.22
N ALA A 60 12.82 5.31 6.00
CA ALA A 60 13.95 5.80 5.20
C ALA A 60 15.30 5.35 5.80
N LEU A 61 15.46 5.47 7.12
CA LEU A 61 16.67 5.01 7.81
C LEU A 61 16.90 3.51 7.61
N PHE A 62 15.83 2.71 7.72
CA PHE A 62 15.89 1.27 7.51
C PHE A 62 16.31 0.92 6.06
N PHE A 63 15.75 1.62 5.06
CA PHE A 63 16.12 1.42 3.66
C PHE A 63 17.55 1.89 3.34
N ILE A 64 18.01 2.99 3.96
CA ILE A 64 19.39 3.47 3.80
C ILE A 64 20.38 2.43 4.35
N ILE A 65 20.14 1.94 5.55
CA ILE A 65 20.99 0.90 6.16
C ILE A 65 20.97 -0.38 5.32
N GLY A 66 19.78 -0.85 4.93
CA GLY A 66 19.63 -2.03 4.07
C GLY A 66 20.33 -1.88 2.72
N GLY A 67 20.16 -0.75 2.07
CA GLY A 67 20.82 -0.44 0.80
C GLY A 67 22.35 -0.40 0.92
N TYR A 68 22.86 0.15 2.02
CA TYR A 68 24.31 0.16 2.27
C TYR A 68 24.89 -1.26 2.49
N LEU A 69 24.14 -2.11 3.20
CA LEU A 69 24.56 -3.49 3.49
C LEU A 69 24.46 -4.43 2.27
N THR A 70 23.57 -4.14 1.31
CA THR A 70 23.27 -5.05 0.18
C THR A 70 23.96 -4.70 -1.14
N GLY A 71 24.75 -3.65 -1.22
CA GLY A 71 25.46 -3.35 -2.46
C GLY A 71 25.63 -1.87 -2.76
N GLY A 72 25.26 -1.04 -1.80
CA GLY A 72 25.41 0.40 -1.89
C GLY A 72 24.21 1.11 -2.54
N ILE A 73 24.06 2.37 -2.21
CA ILE A 73 23.01 3.24 -2.74
C ILE A 73 23.51 3.87 -4.04
N ARG A 74 22.82 3.64 -5.13
CA ARG A 74 23.08 4.31 -6.40
C ARG A 74 22.28 5.59 -6.47
N LEU A 75 22.96 6.72 -6.53
CA LEU A 75 22.32 8.01 -6.76
C LEU A 75 22.03 8.19 -8.25
N ALA A 76 20.90 8.79 -8.55
CA ALA A 76 20.55 9.14 -9.92
C ALA A 76 21.47 10.25 -10.43
N ASN A 77 21.99 10.11 -11.66
CA ASN A 77 22.92 11.05 -12.27
C ASN A 77 22.24 12.12 -13.12
N ASP A 78 20.94 11.99 -13.38
CA ASP A 78 20.19 12.87 -14.26
C ASP A 78 19.06 13.62 -13.53
N THR A 79 18.80 14.84 -13.96
CA THR A 79 17.78 15.72 -13.39
C THR A 79 16.36 15.16 -13.59
N HIS A 80 16.13 14.44 -14.70
CA HIS A 80 14.82 13.85 -15.00
C HIS A 80 14.44 12.78 -13.97
N THR A 81 15.38 11.94 -13.60
CA THR A 81 15.17 10.93 -12.55
C THR A 81 14.91 11.60 -11.19
N TRP A 82 15.61 12.67 -10.85
CA TRP A 82 15.36 13.41 -9.61
C TRP A 82 13.96 14.05 -9.58
N LEU A 83 13.48 14.62 -10.70
CA LEU A 83 12.12 15.16 -10.79
C LEU A 83 11.07 14.06 -10.59
N ASN A 84 11.27 12.89 -11.19
CA ASN A 84 10.38 11.74 -10.99
C ASN A 84 10.39 11.24 -9.54
N ILE A 85 11.56 11.15 -8.91
CA ILE A 85 11.69 10.78 -7.49
C ILE A 85 10.97 11.78 -6.60
N LEU A 86 11.11 13.09 -6.83
CA LEU A 86 10.41 14.12 -6.07
C LEU A 86 8.91 14.05 -6.28
N GLY A 87 8.44 13.84 -7.52
CA GLY A 87 7.03 13.66 -7.84
C GLY A 87 6.43 12.43 -7.16
N LEU A 88 7.19 11.34 -7.02
CA LEU A 88 6.77 10.15 -6.30
C LEU A 88 6.81 10.37 -4.77
N ALA A 89 7.86 11.01 -4.26
CA ALA A 89 8.06 11.19 -2.83
C ALA A 89 7.07 12.18 -2.20
N LEU A 90 6.78 13.30 -2.83
CA LEU A 90 5.94 14.34 -2.24
C LEU A 90 4.43 14.03 -2.40
N PRO A 91 3.82 14.04 -3.59
CA PRO A 91 2.39 13.82 -3.70
C PRO A 91 2.00 12.37 -3.45
N ALA A 92 2.65 11.41 -4.09
CA ALA A 92 2.23 10.02 -4.01
C ALA A 92 2.57 9.37 -2.67
N THR A 93 3.63 9.78 -2.00
CA THR A 93 4.04 9.15 -0.73
C THR A 93 3.70 10.02 0.48
N ALA A 94 4.19 11.26 0.56
CA ALA A 94 4.01 12.08 1.76
C ALA A 94 2.55 12.49 1.97
N ILE A 95 1.88 13.02 0.95
CA ILE A 95 0.47 13.46 1.05
C ILE A 95 -0.44 12.25 1.30
N SER A 96 -0.23 11.16 0.57
CA SER A 96 -1.00 9.92 0.72
C SER A 96 -0.89 9.37 2.16
N ASN A 97 0.32 9.27 2.71
CA ASN A 97 0.52 8.78 4.08
C ASN A 97 -0.07 9.70 5.15
N ILE A 98 0.03 11.03 4.99
CA ILE A 98 -0.63 11.97 5.92
C ILE A 98 -2.15 11.77 5.89
N THR A 99 -2.73 11.59 4.70
CA THR A 99 -4.16 11.35 4.52
C THR A 99 -4.58 10.00 5.11
N LEU A 100 -3.78 8.96 4.91
CA LEU A 100 -4.00 7.64 5.52
C LEU A 100 -3.99 7.72 7.04
N VAL A 101 -2.99 8.37 7.65
CA VAL A 101 -2.92 8.53 9.11
C VAL A 101 -4.10 9.33 9.64
N LYS A 102 -4.55 10.36 8.92
CA LYS A 102 -5.80 11.07 9.27
C LYS A 102 -7.01 10.15 9.18
N ALA A 103 -7.14 9.37 8.12
CA ALA A 103 -8.23 8.41 7.98
C ALA A 103 -8.27 7.41 9.16
N ILE A 104 -7.15 6.80 9.51
CA ILE A 104 -7.06 5.86 10.64
C ILE A 104 -7.50 6.52 11.97
N LYS A 105 -7.24 7.81 12.15
CA LYS A 105 -7.58 8.53 13.39
C LYS A 105 -9.04 8.95 13.47
N TYR A 106 -9.60 9.41 12.36
CA TYR A 106 -10.95 10.01 12.31
C TYR A 106 -12.01 9.05 11.80
N ILE A 107 -11.61 8.03 11.04
CA ILE A 107 -12.49 6.99 10.51
C ILE A 107 -12.11 5.67 11.20
N GLU A 108 -13.04 4.73 11.24
CA GLU A 108 -12.74 3.41 11.80
C GLU A 108 -11.68 2.65 10.95
N PRO A 109 -10.82 1.83 11.59
CA PRO A 109 -9.79 1.05 10.88
C PRO A 109 -10.37 0.16 9.77
N THR A 110 -11.56 -0.39 9.98
CA THR A 110 -12.25 -1.22 9.00
C THR A 110 -12.58 -0.43 7.74
N LEU A 111 -13.19 0.75 7.87
CA LEU A 111 -13.50 1.63 6.74
C LEU A 111 -12.23 2.10 6.03
N THR A 112 -11.18 2.42 6.78
CA THR A 112 -9.88 2.79 6.20
C THR A 112 -9.30 1.64 5.36
N SER A 113 -9.42 0.41 5.82
CA SER A 113 -8.96 -0.78 5.09
C SER A 113 -9.79 -1.05 3.83
N ILE A 114 -11.10 -0.79 3.88
CA ILE A 114 -11.99 -0.90 2.72
C ILE A 114 -11.57 0.10 1.63
N PHE A 115 -11.34 1.36 1.98
CA PHE A 115 -10.84 2.36 1.03
C PHE A 115 -9.45 2.01 0.49
N GLY A 116 -8.55 1.49 1.33
CA GLY A 116 -7.24 0.99 0.89
C GLY A 116 -7.33 -0.17 -0.10
N ALA A 117 -8.35 -1.01 0.00
CA ALA A 117 -8.57 -2.11 -0.94
C ALA A 117 -9.00 -1.64 -2.35
N LEU A 118 -9.44 -0.37 -2.51
CA LEU A 118 -9.72 0.22 -3.82
C LEU A 118 -8.44 0.64 -4.56
N GLU A 119 -7.32 0.78 -3.87
CA GLU A 119 -6.03 1.18 -4.46
C GLU A 119 -5.60 0.24 -5.59
N PRO A 120 -5.50 -1.09 -5.41
CA PRO A 120 -5.12 -1.99 -6.48
C PRO A 120 -6.15 -2.03 -7.63
N LEU A 121 -7.43 -1.78 -7.36
CA LEU A 121 -8.44 -1.67 -8.43
C LEU A 121 -8.18 -0.44 -9.29
N THR A 122 -7.94 0.70 -8.65
CA THR A 122 -7.62 1.95 -9.34
C THR A 122 -6.32 1.84 -10.13
N ALA A 123 -5.30 1.18 -9.58
CA ALA A 123 -4.03 0.95 -10.26
C ALA A 123 -4.19 0.15 -11.55
N VAL A 124 -4.99 -0.93 -11.53
CA VAL A 124 -5.26 -1.74 -12.74
C VAL A 124 -6.03 -0.92 -13.78
N VAL A 125 -7.05 -0.16 -13.37
CA VAL A 125 -7.82 0.69 -14.31
C VAL A 125 -6.93 1.74 -14.96
N ILE A 126 -6.11 2.44 -14.19
CA ILE A 126 -5.16 3.44 -14.69
C ILE A 126 -4.12 2.78 -15.60
N GLY A 127 -3.57 1.61 -15.21
CA GLY A 127 -2.63 0.84 -16.01
C GLY A 127 -3.18 0.51 -17.40
N CYS A 128 -4.43 0.06 -17.45
CA CYS A 128 -5.08 -0.26 -18.72
C CYS A 128 -5.41 0.99 -19.55
N LEU A 129 -5.95 2.06 -18.95
CA LEU A 129 -6.44 3.22 -19.67
C LEU A 129 -5.34 4.20 -20.09
N ILE A 130 -4.32 4.39 -19.23
CA ILE A 130 -3.27 5.39 -19.47
C ILE A 130 -2.01 4.75 -20.04
N PHE A 131 -1.62 3.60 -19.53
CA PHE A 131 -0.38 2.91 -19.93
C PHE A 131 -0.60 1.82 -20.98
N ASN A 132 -1.84 1.66 -21.49
CA ASN A 132 -2.19 0.65 -22.50
C ASN A 132 -1.78 -0.77 -22.10
N GLU A 133 -1.80 -1.06 -20.79
CA GLU A 133 -1.47 -2.38 -20.27
C GLU A 133 -2.57 -3.40 -20.63
N SER A 134 -2.17 -4.60 -21.01
CA SER A 134 -3.13 -5.66 -21.33
C SER A 134 -3.90 -6.12 -20.08
N PHE A 135 -5.24 -6.07 -20.15
CA PHE A 135 -6.09 -6.63 -19.11
C PHE A 135 -6.07 -8.15 -19.17
N THR A 136 -5.42 -8.77 -18.19
CA THR A 136 -5.29 -10.23 -18.15
C THR A 136 -6.44 -10.90 -17.41
N PRO A 137 -6.78 -12.17 -17.72
CA PRO A 137 -7.77 -12.94 -16.94
C PRO A 137 -7.41 -13.02 -15.44
N ALA A 138 -6.11 -13.11 -15.11
CA ALA A 138 -5.63 -13.09 -13.74
C ALA A 138 -5.97 -11.77 -13.03
N SER A 139 -5.81 -10.62 -13.73
CA SER A 139 -6.21 -9.31 -13.22
C SER A 139 -7.72 -9.25 -12.96
N ALA A 140 -8.54 -9.78 -13.87
CA ALA A 140 -10.00 -9.82 -13.70
C ALA A 140 -10.41 -10.64 -12.46
N ILE A 141 -9.83 -11.81 -12.27
CA ILE A 141 -10.09 -12.67 -11.10
C ILE A 141 -9.62 -11.96 -9.82
N GLY A 142 -8.44 -11.36 -9.82
CA GLY A 142 -7.91 -10.61 -8.68
C GLY A 142 -8.83 -9.46 -8.28
N MET A 143 -9.32 -8.68 -9.23
CA MET A 143 -10.28 -7.58 -8.99
C MET A 143 -11.59 -8.11 -8.42
N ALA A 144 -12.15 -9.19 -8.98
CA ALA A 144 -13.39 -9.80 -8.51
C ALA A 144 -13.26 -10.26 -7.05
N LEU A 145 -12.13 -10.86 -6.68
CA LEU A 145 -11.86 -11.30 -5.31
C LEU A 145 -11.75 -10.11 -4.34
N ILE A 146 -11.11 -9.01 -4.74
CA ILE A 146 -11.02 -7.80 -3.93
C ILE A 146 -12.41 -7.21 -3.70
N ILE A 147 -13.20 -7.03 -4.78
CA ILE A 147 -14.56 -6.48 -4.68
C ILE A 147 -15.44 -7.36 -3.77
N THR A 148 -15.36 -8.68 -3.95
CA THR A 148 -16.13 -9.62 -3.13
C THR A 148 -15.74 -9.51 -1.65
N ALA A 149 -14.44 -9.50 -1.34
CA ALA A 149 -13.95 -9.37 0.03
C ALA A 149 -14.42 -8.06 0.67
N VAL A 150 -14.30 -6.93 -0.02
CA VAL A 150 -14.76 -5.61 0.45
C VAL A 150 -16.27 -5.63 0.69
N THR A 151 -17.05 -6.19 -0.24
CA THR A 151 -18.51 -6.26 -0.12
C THR A 151 -18.93 -7.08 1.10
N VAL A 152 -18.29 -8.23 1.34
CA VAL A 152 -18.57 -9.07 2.52
C VAL A 152 -18.30 -8.31 3.81
N VAL A 153 -17.18 -7.58 3.90
CA VAL A 153 -16.84 -6.78 5.09
C VAL A 153 -17.87 -5.68 5.32
N VAL A 154 -18.23 -4.92 4.29
CA VAL A 154 -19.22 -3.83 4.37
C VAL A 154 -20.60 -4.33 4.84
N VAL A 155 -21.04 -5.46 4.26
CA VAL A 155 -22.33 -6.05 4.64
C VAL A 155 -22.32 -6.54 6.08
N HIS A 156 -21.19 -7.14 6.51
CA HIS A 156 -21.05 -7.62 7.89
C HIS A 156 -21.08 -6.46 8.91
N GLU A 157 -20.41 -5.36 8.62
CA GLU A 157 -20.42 -4.16 9.47
C GLU A 157 -21.80 -3.55 9.57
N LYS A 158 -22.49 -3.34 8.45
CA LYS A 158 -23.89 -2.83 8.47
C LYS A 158 -24.83 -3.70 9.32
N LYS A 159 -24.65 -5.02 9.29
CA LYS A 159 -25.46 -5.92 10.10
C LYS A 159 -25.16 -5.78 11.60
N LYS A 160 -23.94 -5.47 11.96
CA LYS A 160 -23.54 -5.25 13.36
C LYS A 160 -24.09 -3.92 13.90
N GLU A 161 -24.06 -2.86 13.11
CA GLU A 161 -24.65 -1.56 13.48
C GLU A 161 -26.18 -1.63 13.65
N SER A 162 -26.87 -2.45 12.85
CA SER A 162 -28.32 -2.65 12.95
C SER A 162 -28.75 -3.46 14.18
N GLN A 163 -27.83 -4.10 14.90
CA GLN A 163 -28.09 -4.94 16.09
C GLN A 163 -27.64 -4.28 17.40
N SER A 164 -27.04 -3.11 17.34
CA SER A 164 -26.58 -2.31 18.48
C SER A 164 -27.52 -1.14 18.72
#